data_aa088465a9b8b99cd496890ace028b6d
#
_entry.id   aa088465a9b8b99cd496890ace028b6d
#
_cell.length_a   1.000
_cell.length_b   1.000
_cell.length_c   1.000
_cell.angle_alpha   90.00
_cell.angle_beta   90.00
_cell.angle_gamma   90.00
#
_symmetry.space_group_name_H-M   'P 1'
#
loop_
_entity.id
_entity.type
_entity.pdbx_description
1 polymer ?
#
loop_
_entity_poly.entity_id
_entity_poly.type
_entity_poly.pdbx_seq_one_letter_code
_entity_poly.pdbx_strand_id
1 'polypeptide(L)'
;KRFMSNLPAFADLKTRVAGEATQGWVRGLDGRRLTIRSEHAALNTVLQSAGAIVMKQALILLDKYAKLWKLDYKIVGNIHDEVQSEVKTKDAEKFGRLAVSCLEAAGLHFKLNCPLAGEYKIGTTWSETH
;
A
#
# COMPACT_ATOMS: atom_id res chain seq x y z
N LYS A 1 -23.51 -16.44 -3.44
CA LYS A 1 -24.16 -16.33 -2.11
C LYS A 1 -23.34 -17.05 -1.03
N ARG A 2 -22.90 -18.30 -1.24
CA ARG A 2 -22.16 -19.13 -0.24
C ARG A 2 -20.82 -18.51 0.23
N PHE A 3 -20.07 -17.82 -0.66
CA PHE A 3 -18.83 -17.14 -0.32
C PHE A 3 -19.04 -16.00 0.70
N MET A 4 -20.05 -15.16 0.48
CA MET A 4 -20.33 -14.01 1.35
C MET A 4 -20.82 -14.42 2.75
N SER A 5 -21.54 -15.54 2.87
CA SER A 5 -22.00 -16.05 4.17
C SER A 5 -20.85 -16.54 5.06
N ASN A 6 -19.72 -16.93 4.46
CA ASN A 6 -18.54 -17.39 5.18
C ASN A 6 -17.59 -16.25 5.59
N LEU A 7 -17.84 -15.00 5.12
CA LEU A 7 -17.03 -13.83 5.39
C LEU A 7 -17.92 -12.64 5.81
N PRO A 8 -18.50 -12.67 7.01
CA PRO A 8 -19.47 -11.67 7.46
C PRO A 8 -18.87 -10.25 7.45
N ALA A 9 -17.63 -10.06 7.90
CA ALA A 9 -16.98 -8.76 7.89
C ALA A 9 -16.80 -8.17 6.48
N PHE A 10 -16.59 -9.03 5.48
CA PHE A 10 -16.54 -8.60 4.07
C PHE A 10 -17.93 -8.25 3.53
N ALA A 11 -18.96 -8.99 3.93
CA ALA A 11 -20.34 -8.69 3.57
C ALA A 11 -20.77 -7.33 4.15
N ASP A 12 -20.42 -7.06 5.41
CA ASP A 12 -20.71 -5.78 6.09
C ASP A 12 -19.97 -4.62 5.41
N LEU A 13 -18.68 -4.80 5.07
CA LEU A 13 -17.91 -3.81 4.32
C LEU A 13 -18.59 -3.48 2.99
N LYS A 14 -19.00 -4.50 2.23
CA LYS A 14 -19.67 -4.32 0.94
C LYS A 14 -20.98 -3.54 1.09
N THR A 15 -21.80 -3.88 2.08
CA THR A 15 -23.08 -3.21 2.35
C THR A 15 -22.87 -1.75 2.74
N ARG A 16 -21.91 -1.47 3.62
CA ARG A 16 -21.56 -0.11 4.04
C ARG A 16 -21.07 0.73 2.86
N VAL A 17 -20.14 0.20 2.07
CA VAL A 17 -19.58 0.89 0.90
C VAL A 17 -20.64 1.16 -0.15
N ALA A 18 -21.57 0.22 -0.40
CA ALA A 18 -22.68 0.44 -1.31
C ALA A 18 -23.62 1.56 -0.81
N GLY A 19 -23.92 1.59 0.48
CA GLY A 19 -24.74 2.65 1.09
C GLY A 19 -24.08 4.04 0.98
N GLU A 20 -22.78 4.14 1.24
CA GLU A 20 -22.02 5.39 1.08
C GLU A 20 -21.95 5.83 -0.40
N ALA A 21 -21.82 4.90 -1.33
CA ALA A 21 -21.66 5.18 -2.76
C ALA A 21 -22.86 5.90 -3.39
N THR A 22 -24.04 5.80 -2.79
CA THR A 22 -25.27 6.49 -3.26
C THR A 22 -25.11 8.01 -3.31
N GLN A 23 -24.23 8.59 -2.53
CA GLN A 23 -23.88 10.02 -2.53
C GLN A 23 -22.81 10.41 -3.56
N GLY A 24 -22.35 9.46 -4.41
CA GLY A 24 -21.33 9.67 -5.44
C GLY A 24 -19.88 9.62 -4.94
N TRP A 25 -19.65 9.32 -3.66
CA TRP A 25 -18.32 9.16 -3.07
C TRP A 25 -18.35 8.21 -1.88
N VAL A 26 -17.19 7.68 -1.54
CA VAL A 26 -16.95 6.86 -0.35
C VAL A 26 -15.74 7.36 0.42
N ARG A 27 -15.62 6.98 1.68
CA ARG A 27 -14.48 7.34 2.52
C ARG A 27 -13.33 6.35 2.33
N GLY A 28 -12.14 6.84 2.01
CA GLY A 28 -10.90 6.05 1.93
C GLY A 28 -10.31 5.73 3.31
N LEU A 29 -9.25 4.93 3.32
CA LEU A 29 -8.58 4.45 4.53
C LEU A 29 -8.07 5.60 5.45
N ASP A 30 -7.62 6.71 4.87
CA ASP A 30 -7.13 7.90 5.56
C ASP A 30 -8.21 8.99 5.74
N GLY A 31 -9.47 8.65 5.49
CA GLY A 31 -10.60 9.55 5.63
C GLY A 31 -10.89 10.44 4.42
N ARG A 32 -10.05 10.41 3.35
CA ARG A 32 -10.30 11.19 2.14
C ARG A 32 -11.57 10.76 1.42
N ARG A 33 -12.15 11.66 0.66
CA ARG A 33 -13.27 11.35 -0.23
C ARG A 33 -12.76 10.75 -1.53
N LEU A 34 -13.31 9.60 -1.92
CA LEU A 34 -13.04 8.90 -3.17
C LEU A 34 -14.28 9.01 -4.04
N THR A 35 -14.18 9.69 -5.18
CA THR A 35 -15.27 9.79 -6.13
C THR A 35 -15.58 8.43 -6.73
N ILE A 36 -16.86 8.06 -6.77
CA ILE A 36 -17.34 6.79 -7.29
C ILE A 36 -18.02 7.02 -8.64
N ARG A 37 -17.61 6.27 -9.65
CA ARG A 37 -18.21 6.32 -11.00
C ARG A 37 -19.46 5.46 -11.11
N SER A 38 -19.55 4.39 -10.33
CA SER A 38 -20.72 3.50 -10.25
C SER A 38 -20.67 2.74 -8.93
N GLU A 39 -21.85 2.37 -8.41
CA GLU A 39 -21.98 1.59 -7.17
C GLU A 39 -21.21 0.25 -7.23
N HIS A 40 -21.21 -0.39 -8.40
CA HIS A 40 -20.49 -1.66 -8.60
C HIS A 40 -18.98 -1.52 -8.48
N ALA A 41 -18.43 -0.33 -8.81
CA ALA A 41 -17.00 -0.05 -8.70
C ALA A 41 -16.58 0.39 -7.29
N ALA A 42 -17.53 0.74 -6.42
CA ALA A 42 -17.24 1.36 -5.13
C ALA A 42 -16.32 0.53 -4.25
N LEU A 43 -16.60 -0.76 -4.08
CA LEU A 43 -15.77 -1.65 -3.26
C LEU A 43 -14.34 -1.76 -3.82
N ASN A 44 -14.21 -1.95 -5.13
CA ASN A 44 -12.89 -2.01 -5.77
C ASN A 44 -12.13 -0.69 -5.60
N THR A 45 -12.80 0.45 -5.74
CA THR A 45 -12.20 1.78 -5.52
C THR A 45 -11.67 1.92 -4.10
N VAL A 46 -12.42 1.48 -3.08
CA VAL A 46 -11.99 1.50 -1.67
C VAL A 46 -10.75 0.64 -1.47
N LEU A 47 -10.75 -0.60 -1.98
CA LEU A 47 -9.64 -1.55 -1.81
C LEU A 47 -8.37 -1.08 -2.52
N GLN A 48 -8.47 -0.64 -3.79
CA GLN A 48 -7.34 -0.12 -4.56
C GLN A 48 -6.77 1.16 -3.93
N SER A 49 -7.66 2.05 -3.47
CA SER A 49 -7.24 3.26 -2.76
C SER A 49 -6.52 2.93 -1.45
N ALA A 50 -6.98 1.94 -0.69
CA ALA A 50 -6.34 1.53 0.55
C ALA A 50 -4.90 1.04 0.29
N GLY A 51 -4.69 0.20 -0.72
CA GLY A 51 -3.36 -0.24 -1.12
C GLY A 51 -2.44 0.94 -1.48
N ALA A 52 -2.94 1.86 -2.32
CA ALA A 52 -2.17 3.04 -2.72
C ALA A 52 -1.82 3.97 -1.53
N ILE A 53 -2.73 4.13 -0.57
CA ILE A 53 -2.50 4.94 0.64
C ILE A 53 -1.43 4.31 1.52
N VAL A 54 -1.49 2.99 1.72
CA VAL A 54 -0.49 2.23 2.50
C VAL A 54 0.88 2.33 1.85
N MET A 55 0.99 2.11 0.53
CA MET A 55 2.26 2.24 -0.19
C MET A 55 2.84 3.65 -0.09
N LYS A 56 2.03 4.70 -0.21
CA LYS A 56 2.49 6.08 -0.03
C LYS A 56 3.00 6.34 1.39
N GLN A 57 2.33 5.82 2.41
CA GLN A 57 2.81 5.92 3.78
C GLN A 57 4.14 5.19 3.98
N ALA A 58 4.29 3.99 3.41
CA ALA A 58 5.55 3.24 3.44
C ALA A 58 6.69 4.02 2.77
N LEU A 59 6.43 4.65 1.61
CA LEU A 59 7.41 5.48 0.91
C LEU A 59 7.84 6.72 1.72
N ILE A 60 6.90 7.38 2.41
CA ILE A 60 7.20 8.52 3.27
C ILE A 60 8.12 8.09 4.43
N LEU A 61 7.83 6.93 5.04
CA LEU A 61 8.66 6.38 6.11
C LEU A 61 10.04 5.97 5.57
N LEU A 62 10.09 5.31 4.43
CA LEU A 62 11.33 4.90 3.78
C LEU A 62 12.23 6.09 3.47
N ASP A 63 11.71 7.13 2.83
CA ASP A 63 12.47 8.36 2.53
C ASP A 63 12.99 9.02 3.81
N LYS A 64 12.15 9.13 4.83
CA LYS A 64 12.53 9.70 6.12
C LYS A 64 13.69 8.95 6.78
N TYR A 65 13.58 7.63 6.90
CA TYR A 65 14.58 6.84 7.59
C TYR A 65 15.84 6.60 6.76
N ALA A 66 15.72 6.47 5.43
CA ALA A 66 16.88 6.37 4.54
C ALA A 66 17.75 7.64 4.60
N LYS A 67 17.12 8.82 4.65
CA LYS A 67 17.82 10.10 4.88
C LYS A 67 18.48 10.17 6.26
N LEU A 68 17.78 9.77 7.32
CA LEU A 68 18.30 9.73 8.68
C LEU A 68 19.52 8.82 8.79
N TRP A 69 19.51 7.69 8.09
CA TRP A 69 20.63 6.74 8.05
C TRP A 69 21.69 7.10 7.01
N LYS A 70 21.54 8.22 6.30
CA LYS A 70 22.45 8.73 5.28
C LYS A 70 22.74 7.69 4.19
N LEU A 71 21.73 6.94 3.77
CA LEU A 71 21.84 6.00 2.67
C LEU A 71 21.87 6.77 1.35
N ASP A 72 22.65 6.26 0.38
CA ASP A 72 22.74 6.82 -0.97
C ASP A 72 21.76 6.07 -1.88
N TYR A 73 20.59 6.67 -2.16
CA TYR A 73 19.49 6.08 -2.89
C TYR A 73 18.71 7.11 -3.72
N LYS A 74 18.00 6.60 -4.73
CA LYS A 74 16.96 7.34 -5.47
C LYS A 74 15.78 6.41 -5.72
N ILE A 75 14.58 6.83 -5.33
CA ILE A 75 13.36 6.14 -5.72
C ILE A 75 13.06 6.52 -7.17
N VAL A 76 13.07 5.54 -8.08
CA VAL A 76 12.91 5.75 -9.52
C VAL A 76 11.55 5.31 -10.04
N GLY A 77 10.84 4.48 -9.30
CA GLY A 77 9.50 4.02 -9.66
C GLY A 77 8.66 3.61 -8.47
N ASN A 78 7.37 3.85 -8.56
CA ASN A 78 6.35 3.30 -7.67
C ASN A 78 5.21 2.81 -8.54
N ILE A 79 5.16 1.51 -8.79
CA ILE A 79 4.28 0.88 -9.77
C ILE A 79 3.42 -0.13 -9.01
N HIS A 80 2.15 0.25 -8.80
CA HIS A 80 1.19 -0.51 -8.01
C HIS A 80 1.68 -0.78 -6.57
N ASP A 81 2.17 -1.97 -6.30
CA ASP A 81 2.66 -2.49 -5.04
C ASP A 81 4.19 -2.69 -5.03
N GLU A 82 4.87 -2.26 -6.09
CA GLU A 82 6.31 -2.37 -6.26
C GLU A 82 6.99 -0.99 -6.21
N VAL A 83 8.11 -0.93 -5.50
CA VAL A 83 8.98 0.26 -5.45
C VAL A 83 10.34 -0.08 -6.01
N GLN A 84 10.72 0.60 -7.09
CA GLN A 84 12.04 0.50 -7.69
C GLN A 84 12.93 1.64 -7.23
N SER A 85 14.16 1.31 -6.84
CA SER A 85 15.12 2.28 -6.34
C SER A 85 16.53 1.98 -6.82
N GLU A 86 17.25 3.01 -7.24
CA GLU A 86 18.70 2.95 -7.41
C GLU A 86 19.34 3.17 -6.04
N VAL A 87 20.20 2.24 -5.63
CA VAL A 87 20.85 2.29 -4.33
C VAL A 87 22.32 1.95 -4.49
N LYS A 88 23.19 2.67 -3.80
CA LYS A 88 24.62 2.34 -3.78
C LYS A 88 24.83 0.92 -3.28
N THR A 89 25.64 0.12 -3.96
CA THR A 89 25.80 -1.32 -3.69
C THR A 89 26.04 -1.64 -2.20
N LYS A 90 26.87 -0.84 -1.52
CA LYS A 90 27.15 -1.00 -0.08
C LYS A 90 25.92 -0.79 0.82
N ASP A 91 24.91 -0.06 0.35
CA ASP A 91 23.72 0.32 1.11
C ASP A 91 22.49 -0.52 0.71
N ALA A 92 22.57 -1.30 -0.38
CA ALA A 92 21.45 -1.99 -1.00
C ALA A 92 20.71 -2.94 -0.03
N GLU A 93 21.46 -3.78 0.68
CA GLU A 93 20.90 -4.72 1.66
C GLU A 93 20.19 -4.00 2.82
N LYS A 94 20.81 -2.95 3.33
CA LYS A 94 20.26 -2.16 4.43
C LYS A 94 19.00 -1.40 3.99
N PHE A 95 18.99 -0.87 2.77
CA PHE A 95 17.85 -0.18 2.19
C PHE A 95 16.68 -1.15 1.96
N GLY A 96 16.93 -2.35 1.42
CA GLY A 96 15.92 -3.37 1.20
C GLY A 96 15.21 -3.78 2.49
N ARG A 97 15.97 -4.08 3.55
CA ARG A 97 15.42 -4.38 4.89
C ARG A 97 14.61 -3.21 5.45
N LEU A 98 15.11 -1.99 5.28
CA LEU A 98 14.39 -0.80 5.71
C LEU A 98 13.07 -0.64 4.96
N ALA A 99 13.03 -0.89 3.65
CA ALA A 99 11.82 -0.81 2.85
C ALA A 99 10.73 -1.77 3.34
N VAL A 100 11.09 -3.03 3.64
CA VAL A 100 10.17 -4.02 4.22
C VAL A 100 9.65 -3.53 5.56
N SER A 101 10.52 -3.11 6.48
CA SER A 101 10.11 -2.60 7.79
C SER A 101 9.20 -1.37 7.70
N CYS A 102 9.41 -0.49 6.70
CA CYS A 102 8.55 0.67 6.47
C CYS A 102 7.15 0.27 5.97
N LEU A 103 7.04 -0.79 5.16
CA LEU A 103 5.76 -1.34 4.74
C LEU A 103 4.99 -1.92 5.93
N GLU A 104 5.64 -2.72 6.77
CA GLU A 104 5.05 -3.26 8.00
C GLU A 104 4.59 -2.14 8.93
N ALA A 105 5.42 -1.12 9.12
CA ALA A 105 5.09 0.05 9.93
C ALA A 105 3.91 0.85 9.37
N ALA A 106 3.75 0.93 8.05
CA ALA A 106 2.58 1.56 7.42
C ALA A 106 1.29 0.80 7.74
N GLY A 107 1.33 -0.54 7.75
CA GLY A 107 0.19 -1.36 8.18
C GLY A 107 -0.22 -1.09 9.63
N LEU A 108 0.76 -0.99 10.53
CA LEU A 108 0.53 -0.64 11.93
C LEU A 108 -0.02 0.78 12.09
N HIS A 109 0.48 1.75 11.31
CA HIS A 109 0.00 3.13 11.32
C HIS A 109 -1.51 3.20 11.02
N PHE A 110 -1.98 2.44 10.05
CA PHE A 110 -3.40 2.36 9.69
C PHE A 110 -4.19 1.35 10.52
N LYS A 111 -3.57 0.70 11.50
CA LYS A 111 -4.20 -0.29 12.39
C LYS A 111 -4.89 -1.41 11.60
N LEU A 112 -4.23 -1.90 10.58
CA LEU A 112 -4.76 -3.01 9.79
C LEU A 112 -4.82 -4.27 10.67
N ASN A 113 -5.92 -5.01 10.58
CA ASN A 113 -6.11 -6.25 11.33
C ASN A 113 -5.24 -7.41 10.78
N CYS A 114 -4.73 -7.27 9.56
CA CYS A 114 -3.81 -8.21 8.94
C CYS A 114 -2.42 -7.57 8.90
N PRO A 115 -1.37 -8.22 9.41
CA PRO A 115 -0.01 -7.72 9.27
C PRO A 115 0.38 -7.68 7.80
N LEU A 116 1.03 -6.61 7.41
CA LEU A 116 1.64 -6.51 6.07
C LEU A 116 2.99 -7.21 6.09
N ALA A 117 3.34 -7.81 4.97
CA ALA A 117 4.65 -8.38 4.70
C ALA A 117 5.12 -7.93 3.32
N GLY A 118 6.42 -7.83 3.14
CA GLY A 118 7.04 -7.50 1.87
C GLY A 118 8.32 -8.28 1.69
N GLU A 119 8.83 -8.27 0.48
CA GLU A 119 10.15 -8.80 0.14
C GLU A 119 10.92 -7.76 -0.67
N TYR A 120 12.23 -7.93 -0.76
CA TYR A 120 13.06 -7.13 -1.65
C TYR A 120 14.00 -8.02 -2.42
N LYS A 121 14.37 -7.58 -3.61
CA LYS A 121 15.37 -8.21 -4.46
C LYS A 121 16.44 -7.17 -4.80
N ILE A 122 17.67 -7.61 -4.94
CA ILE A 122 18.81 -6.79 -5.34
C ILE A 122 19.32 -7.32 -6.67
N GLY A 123 19.46 -6.44 -7.64
CA GLY A 123 19.97 -6.75 -8.97
C GLY A 123 20.63 -5.53 -9.59
N THR A 124 21.22 -5.71 -10.75
CA THR A 124 21.86 -4.64 -11.53
C THR A 124 20.93 -4.05 -12.57
N THR A 125 19.81 -4.72 -12.83
CA THR A 125 18.78 -4.29 -13.77
C THR A 125 17.38 -4.49 -13.16
N TRP A 126 16.39 -3.77 -13.66
CA TRP A 126 15.00 -3.97 -13.27
C TRP A 126 14.51 -5.41 -13.53
N SER A 127 14.92 -5.99 -14.66
CA SER A 127 14.55 -7.38 -15.01
C SER A 127 14.99 -8.42 -13.97
N GLU A 128 16.02 -8.15 -13.19
CA GLU A 128 16.51 -9.03 -12.12
C GLU A 128 15.72 -8.87 -10.82
N THR A 129 15.02 -7.75 -10.66
CA THR A 129 14.32 -7.39 -9.41
C THR A 129 12.80 -7.46 -9.53
N HIS A 130 12.29 -7.68 -10.74
CA HIS A 130 10.83 -7.77 -11.02
C HIS A 130 10.29 -9.20 -10.96
#